data_2efdaa64b825cf32f32eed3e2dffe6ea
#
_entry.id   2efdaa64b825cf32f32eed3e2dffe6ea
#
_cell.length_a   1.000
_cell.length_b   1.000
_cell.length_c   1.000
_cell.angle_alpha   90.00
_cell.angle_beta   90.00
_cell.angle_gamma   90.00
#
_symmetry.space_group_name_H-M   'P 1'
#
loop_
_entity.id
_entity.type
_entity.pdbx_description
1 polymer ?
#
loop_
_entity_poly.entity_id
_entity_poly.type
_entity_poly.pdbx_seq_one_letter_code
_entity_poly.pdbx_strand_id
1 'polypeptide(L)'
;MHGFKENKFKEFVKIIKDENGSQLFVGLPIKNQSPSCLACHSSANAPQQMLEKYGMEGIEIPDVNETVAMISFKIPIRAIFTYHLQEVIVIMSAITLIFGLFLLLVYKMHRRGEESKKQTEQLMIHQSRLASMGEMIGNISHQWKQPLAQISSALINLELYQERKKLDEAKIYEFIEETSKQINFMSETVDDFKNFFSPNTLRKEFKVLEVINQTIKILNATLKKYQIEVQLDVRENFEVFANFNEIIQILINIINNAKDAFKQSYTKPRVIKISAFLKDDRKNLCVQNNAGAIKNSFLKVIFEPHFSTKESGSGLGLYMSRLIARKNNALIFAKNVDENHVAFTISFENL
;
A
#
# COMPACT_ATOMS: atom_id res chain seq x y z
N MET A 1 47.96 26.16 51.30
CA MET A 1 48.08 27.48 51.92
C MET A 1 49.00 28.41 51.14
N HIS A 2 50.17 27.96 50.66
CA HIS A 2 51.12 28.83 49.96
C HIS A 2 50.51 29.67 48.80
N GLY A 3 49.67 29.08 47.95
CA GLY A 3 49.03 29.76 46.82
C GLY A 3 47.97 30.81 47.21
N PHE A 4 47.41 30.75 48.44
CA PHE A 4 46.51 31.81 48.95
C PHE A 4 47.26 32.96 49.58
N LYS A 5 48.45 32.75 50.14
CA LYS A 5 49.29 33.79 50.69
C LYS A 5 49.76 34.77 49.62
N GLU A 6 49.94 34.29 48.39
CA GLU A 6 50.33 35.10 47.24
C GLU A 6 49.15 35.79 46.52
N ASN A 7 47.92 35.75 47.08
CA ASN A 7 46.69 36.34 46.52
C ASN A 7 46.35 35.85 45.11
N LYS A 8 46.90 34.68 44.70
CA LYS A 8 46.71 34.12 43.38
C LYS A 8 45.32 33.44 43.18
N PHE A 9 44.61 33.02 44.24
CA PHE A 9 43.35 32.32 44.16
C PHE A 9 42.26 33.01 45.00
N LYS A 10 41.07 33.21 44.38
CA LYS A 10 39.85 33.61 45.11
C LYS A 10 39.20 32.46 45.83
N GLU A 11 39.36 31.25 45.27
CA GLU A 11 38.86 29.97 45.80
C GLU A 11 39.82 28.84 45.38
N PHE A 12 39.86 27.78 46.11
CA PHE A 12 40.63 26.60 45.76
C PHE A 12 39.69 25.41 45.67
N VAL A 13 39.58 24.82 44.48
CA VAL A 13 38.75 23.65 44.23
C VAL A 13 39.62 22.51 43.69
N LYS A 14 39.61 21.35 44.35
CA LYS A 14 40.39 20.19 43.93
C LYS A 14 39.67 18.90 44.29
N ILE A 15 39.71 17.93 43.36
CA ILE A 15 39.28 16.56 43.70
C ILE A 15 40.40 15.86 44.44
N ILE A 16 40.12 15.42 45.68
CA ILE A 16 41.02 14.62 46.49
C ILE A 16 40.48 13.19 46.60
N LYS A 17 41.36 12.20 46.59
CA LYS A 17 41.04 10.81 46.86
C LYS A 17 41.58 10.44 48.20
N ASP A 18 40.72 9.88 49.08
CA ASP A 18 41.10 9.31 50.34
C ASP A 18 40.53 7.89 50.44
N GLU A 19 40.69 7.22 51.60
CA GLU A 19 40.19 5.86 51.86
C GLU A 19 38.67 5.75 51.71
N ASN A 20 37.94 6.87 51.82
CA ASN A 20 36.48 6.97 51.68
C ASN A 20 36.03 7.30 50.25
N GLY A 21 36.96 7.43 49.29
CA GLY A 21 36.69 7.70 47.87
C GLY A 21 37.04 9.10 47.42
N SER A 22 36.51 9.50 46.27
CA SER A 22 36.74 10.83 45.67
C SER A 22 35.84 11.88 46.31
N GLN A 23 36.45 12.95 46.79
CA GLN A 23 35.77 14.09 47.42
C GLN A 23 36.17 15.38 46.71
N LEU A 24 35.21 16.30 46.54
CA LEU A 24 35.48 17.66 46.09
C LEU A 24 35.90 18.49 47.33
N PHE A 25 37.14 18.92 47.34
CA PHE A 25 37.67 19.84 48.34
C PHE A 25 37.52 21.26 47.85
N VAL A 26 36.79 22.09 48.61
CA VAL A 26 36.62 23.53 48.32
C VAL A 26 37.19 24.27 49.47
N GLY A 27 38.17 25.13 49.20
CA GLY A 27 38.80 25.99 50.18
C GLY A 27 38.53 27.47 49.87
N LEU A 28 37.98 28.21 50.83
CA LEU A 28 37.72 29.63 50.74
C LEU A 28 38.67 30.38 51.68
N PRO A 29 39.49 31.30 51.20
CA PRO A 29 40.42 32.05 52.03
C PRO A 29 39.68 33.09 52.88
N ILE A 30 40.03 33.11 54.14
CA ILE A 30 39.65 34.17 55.07
C ILE A 30 40.79 35.21 55.05
N LYS A 31 40.49 36.43 54.63
CA LYS A 31 41.45 37.54 54.55
C LYS A 31 41.35 38.46 55.75
N ASN A 32 42.47 38.93 56.15
CA ASN A 32 42.52 39.98 57.14
C ASN A 32 42.00 41.28 56.53
N GLN A 33 40.81 41.75 56.97
CA GLN A 33 40.14 42.90 56.38
C GLN A 33 40.26 44.13 57.21
N SER A 34 40.81 44.06 58.44
CA SER A 34 40.86 45.22 59.33
C SER A 34 42.20 45.29 60.14
N PRO A 35 42.79 46.45 60.23
CA PRO A 35 43.93 46.63 61.11
C PRO A 35 43.67 46.32 62.61
N SER A 36 42.40 46.38 63.02
CA SER A 36 42.02 46.03 64.41
C SER A 36 42.16 44.49 64.72
N CYS A 37 42.18 43.65 63.69
CA CYS A 37 42.47 42.19 63.89
C CYS A 37 43.94 41.99 64.32
N LEU A 38 44.82 42.88 63.90
CA LEU A 38 46.23 42.91 64.25
C LEU A 38 46.49 43.27 65.75
N ALA A 39 45.55 43.99 66.35
CA ALA A 39 45.67 44.39 67.79
C ALA A 39 45.58 43.18 68.73
N CYS A 40 44.84 42.16 68.39
CA CYS A 40 44.69 40.96 69.21
C CYS A 40 45.54 39.76 68.76
N HIS A 41 45.85 39.72 67.45
CA HIS A 41 46.56 38.60 66.82
C HIS A 41 48.04 38.92 66.50
N SER A 42 48.65 39.95 67.10
CA SER A 42 50.09 40.22 66.99
C SER A 42 50.87 39.58 68.15
N SER A 43 52.12 39.16 67.86
CA SER A 43 53.00 38.59 68.89
C SER A 43 53.25 39.59 70.02
N ALA A 44 53.11 40.86 69.78
CA ALA A 44 53.26 41.91 70.77
C ALA A 44 52.04 42.07 71.69
N ASN A 45 50.83 41.67 71.24
CA ASN A 45 49.57 41.95 71.94
C ASN A 45 48.80 40.67 72.24
N ALA A 46 49.33 39.49 71.95
CA ALA A 46 48.67 38.22 72.27
C ALA A 46 48.57 38.03 73.78
N PRO A 47 47.39 37.50 74.27
CA PRO A 47 47.26 37.19 75.69
C PRO A 47 48.38 36.25 76.17
N GLN A 48 48.96 36.51 77.29
CA GLN A 48 50.12 35.74 77.84
C GLN A 48 49.77 34.22 77.99
N GLN A 49 48.52 33.87 78.34
CA GLN A 49 48.02 32.49 78.43
C GLN A 49 48.03 31.78 77.10
N MET A 50 47.87 32.50 76.01
CA MET A 50 47.87 31.97 74.64
C MET A 50 49.31 31.74 74.15
N LEU A 51 50.21 32.66 74.46
CA LEU A 51 51.63 32.51 74.18
C LEU A 51 52.25 31.32 74.95
N GLU A 52 51.90 31.18 76.23
CA GLU A 52 52.38 30.06 77.07
C GLU A 52 51.85 28.68 76.58
N LYS A 53 50.58 28.61 76.05
CA LYS A 53 49.96 27.37 75.63
C LYS A 53 50.37 26.96 74.22
N TYR A 54 50.63 27.94 73.32
CA TYR A 54 50.82 27.64 71.85
C TYR A 54 52.22 28.08 71.37
N GLY A 55 53.07 28.75 72.21
CA GLY A 55 54.34 29.19 71.80
C GLY A 55 54.33 30.44 70.92
N MET A 56 55.48 30.99 70.64
CA MET A 56 55.62 32.14 69.76
C MET A 56 55.88 31.79 68.28
N GLU A 57 56.17 30.54 68.01
CA GLU A 57 56.43 30.04 66.67
C GLU A 57 55.16 30.03 65.81
N GLY A 58 55.10 30.88 64.80
CA GLY A 58 54.01 30.85 63.81
C GLY A 58 53.00 32.02 63.88
N ILE A 59 53.18 32.97 64.85
CA ILE A 59 52.36 34.17 64.85
C ILE A 59 53.08 35.26 64.04
N GLU A 60 53.45 34.97 62.80
CA GLU A 60 53.69 36.01 61.78
C GLU A 60 52.33 36.49 61.32
N ILE A 61 52.12 37.79 61.56
CA ILE A 61 50.84 38.40 61.21
C ILE A 61 50.91 38.91 59.79
N PRO A 62 50.05 38.34 58.93
CA PRO A 62 50.02 38.81 57.58
C PRO A 62 49.49 40.25 57.45
N ASP A 63 49.96 40.94 56.47
CA ASP A 63 49.46 42.30 56.11
C ASP A 63 47.96 42.31 55.81
N VAL A 64 47.39 43.53 55.87
CA VAL A 64 45.97 43.70 55.49
C VAL A 64 45.75 43.18 54.08
N ASN A 65 44.68 42.35 53.87
CA ASN A 65 44.36 41.58 52.71
C ASN A 65 45.09 40.21 52.48
N GLU A 66 46.03 39.89 53.35
CA GLU A 66 46.59 38.50 53.30
C GLU A 66 45.62 37.45 53.86
N THR A 67 45.76 36.21 53.39
CA THR A 67 44.95 35.08 53.86
C THR A 67 45.46 34.59 55.19
N VAL A 68 44.69 34.75 56.23
CA VAL A 68 44.98 34.32 57.62
C VAL A 68 44.49 32.92 57.93
N ALA A 69 43.40 32.45 57.25
CA ALA A 69 42.83 31.16 57.46
C ALA A 69 42.13 30.71 56.19
N MET A 70 41.67 29.45 56.19
CA MET A 70 40.91 28.86 55.11
C MET A 70 39.73 28.07 55.70
N ILE A 71 38.54 28.38 55.23
CA ILE A 71 37.39 27.51 55.47
C ILE A 71 37.36 26.45 54.35
N SER A 72 37.36 25.20 54.73
CA SER A 72 37.34 24.12 53.75
C SER A 72 36.13 23.18 53.96
N PHE A 73 35.57 22.77 52.86
CA PHE A 73 34.49 21.81 52.80
C PHE A 73 34.96 20.60 52.02
N LYS A 74 34.59 19.40 52.44
CA LYS A 74 34.78 18.14 51.73
C LYS A 74 33.40 17.61 51.36
N ILE A 75 33.13 17.53 50.08
CA ILE A 75 31.84 17.06 49.58
C ILE A 75 32.08 15.72 48.91
N PRO A 76 31.47 14.60 49.37
CA PRO A 76 31.65 13.30 48.77
C PRO A 76 30.97 13.26 47.35
N ILE A 77 31.77 13.07 46.31
CA ILE A 77 31.29 13.04 44.90
C ILE A 77 30.32 11.89 44.69
N ARG A 78 30.55 10.78 45.38
CA ARG A 78 29.69 9.55 45.26
C ARG A 78 28.24 9.83 45.66
N ALA A 79 28.00 10.63 46.69
CA ALA A 79 26.65 10.94 47.17
C ALA A 79 25.89 11.84 46.15
N ILE A 80 26.59 12.82 45.53
CA ILE A 80 26.03 13.70 44.49
C ILE A 80 25.69 12.89 43.24
N PHE A 81 26.63 12.02 42.81
CA PHE A 81 26.47 11.23 41.59
C PHE A 81 25.34 10.21 41.74
N THR A 82 25.22 9.52 42.89
CA THR A 82 24.13 8.54 43.07
C THR A 82 22.75 9.17 43.11
N TYR A 83 22.59 10.33 43.70
CA TYR A 83 21.33 11.05 43.76
C TYR A 83 20.87 11.47 42.34
N HIS A 84 21.72 12.11 41.56
CA HIS A 84 21.40 12.52 40.21
C HIS A 84 21.28 11.36 39.23
N LEU A 85 22.01 10.27 39.45
CA LEU A 85 21.86 9.07 38.62
C LEU A 85 20.46 8.46 38.71
N GLN A 86 19.86 8.40 39.91
CA GLN A 86 18.49 7.92 40.06
C GLN A 86 17.47 8.79 39.32
N GLU A 87 17.58 10.12 39.42
CA GLU A 87 16.71 11.04 38.67
C GLU A 87 16.83 10.82 37.15
N VAL A 88 18.07 10.71 36.64
CA VAL A 88 18.32 10.46 35.21
C VAL A 88 17.72 9.15 34.75
N ILE A 89 17.85 8.06 35.54
CA ILE A 89 17.27 6.76 35.22
C ILE A 89 15.74 6.86 35.14
N VAL A 90 15.09 7.53 36.08
CA VAL A 90 13.63 7.73 36.06
C VAL A 90 13.19 8.50 34.84
N ILE A 91 13.86 9.60 34.50
CA ILE A 91 13.54 10.39 33.31
C ILE A 91 13.74 9.58 32.02
N MET A 92 14.86 8.86 31.92
CA MET A 92 15.14 8.02 30.74
C MET A 92 14.13 6.89 30.57
N SER A 93 13.71 6.26 31.69
CA SER A 93 12.68 5.21 31.65
C SER A 93 11.33 5.76 31.22
N ALA A 94 10.95 6.94 31.68
CA ALA A 94 9.71 7.61 31.27
C ALA A 94 9.74 7.97 29.77
N ILE A 95 10.85 8.52 29.28
CA ILE A 95 11.03 8.85 27.85
C ILE A 95 10.93 7.58 27.00
N THR A 96 11.58 6.48 27.42
CA THR A 96 11.56 5.20 26.70
C THR A 96 10.15 4.62 26.66
N LEU A 97 9.40 4.72 27.76
CA LEU A 97 8.00 4.26 27.82
C LEU A 97 7.10 5.08 26.89
N ILE A 98 7.20 6.41 26.93
CA ILE A 98 6.44 7.31 26.05
C ILE A 98 6.76 7.04 24.58
N PHE A 99 8.05 6.87 24.25
CA PHE A 99 8.47 6.55 22.89
C PHE A 99 7.97 5.19 22.43
N GLY A 100 8.00 4.17 23.30
CA GLY A 100 7.43 2.86 23.02
C GLY A 100 5.91 2.93 22.74
N LEU A 101 5.18 3.70 23.55
CA LEU A 101 3.75 3.93 23.38
C LEU A 101 3.44 4.65 22.04
N PHE A 102 4.26 5.63 21.71
CA PHE A 102 4.16 6.36 20.43
C PHE A 102 4.38 5.41 19.24
N LEU A 103 5.41 4.57 19.28
CA LEU A 103 5.65 3.58 18.21
C LEU A 103 4.49 2.58 18.07
N LEU A 104 3.91 2.11 19.19
CA LEU A 104 2.72 1.25 19.17
C LEU A 104 1.51 1.94 18.54
N LEU A 105 1.29 3.22 18.82
CA LEU A 105 0.22 4.00 18.20
C LEU A 105 0.42 4.15 16.69
N VAL A 106 1.63 4.50 16.26
CA VAL A 106 1.98 4.62 14.82
C VAL A 106 1.78 3.29 14.10
N TYR A 107 2.27 2.19 14.69
CA TYR A 107 2.08 0.85 14.16
C TYR A 107 0.59 0.48 14.01
N LYS A 108 -0.21 0.76 15.05
CA LYS A 108 -1.66 0.48 15.03
C LYS A 108 -2.41 1.34 14.00
N MET A 109 -2.02 2.60 13.85
CA MET A 109 -2.59 3.48 12.82
C MET A 109 -2.23 2.99 11.41
N HIS A 110 -0.97 2.63 11.18
CA HIS A 110 -0.53 2.09 9.90
C HIS A 110 -1.29 0.81 9.53
N ARG A 111 -1.39 -0.13 10.47
CA ARG A 111 -2.12 -1.39 10.26
C ARG A 111 -3.60 -1.16 9.94
N ARG A 112 -4.27 -0.25 10.67
CA ARG A 112 -5.68 0.11 10.38
C ARG A 112 -5.83 0.74 8.99
N GLY A 113 -4.88 1.58 8.56
CA GLY A 113 -4.86 2.16 7.23
C GLY A 113 -4.77 1.10 6.13
N GLU A 114 -3.91 0.09 6.30
CA GLU A 114 -3.78 -1.04 5.38
C GLU A 114 -5.05 -1.91 5.32
N GLU A 115 -5.67 -2.20 6.48
CA GLU A 115 -6.91 -2.97 6.54
C GLU A 115 -8.07 -2.21 5.86
N SER A 116 -8.22 -0.90 6.11
CA SER A 116 -9.21 -0.05 5.46
C SER A 116 -9.02 0.02 3.94
N LYS A 117 -7.77 0.14 3.49
CA LYS A 117 -7.43 0.14 2.06
C LYS A 117 -7.83 -1.17 1.38
N LYS A 118 -7.51 -2.32 2.01
CA LYS A 118 -7.92 -3.64 1.51
C LYS A 118 -9.44 -3.79 1.42
N GLN A 119 -10.17 -3.32 2.43
CA GLN A 119 -11.64 -3.35 2.40
C GLN A 119 -12.21 -2.49 1.27
N THR A 120 -11.65 -1.29 1.07
CA THR A 120 -12.06 -0.41 -0.02
C THR A 120 -11.79 -1.04 -1.38
N GLU A 121 -10.63 -1.66 -1.58
CA GLU A 121 -10.30 -2.38 -2.80
C GLU A 121 -11.26 -3.55 -3.05
N GLN A 122 -11.61 -4.33 -2.02
CA GLN A 122 -12.59 -5.41 -2.14
C GLN A 122 -13.99 -4.91 -2.52
N LEU A 123 -14.43 -3.79 -1.92
CA LEU A 123 -15.70 -3.16 -2.27
C LEU A 123 -15.70 -2.67 -3.73
N MET A 124 -14.62 -2.06 -4.20
CA MET A 124 -14.48 -1.64 -5.59
C MET A 124 -14.50 -2.83 -6.55
N ILE A 125 -13.83 -3.95 -6.22
CA ILE A 125 -13.89 -5.21 -6.97
C ILE A 125 -15.35 -5.68 -7.08
N HIS A 126 -16.06 -5.68 -5.97
CA HIS A 126 -17.45 -6.10 -5.95
C HIS A 126 -18.36 -5.21 -6.81
N GLN A 127 -18.20 -3.87 -6.68
CA GLN A 127 -18.95 -2.92 -7.50
C GLN A 127 -18.66 -3.05 -8.99
N SER A 128 -17.39 -3.21 -9.37
CA SER A 128 -17.01 -3.46 -10.77
C SER A 128 -17.61 -4.76 -11.32
N ARG A 129 -17.63 -5.81 -10.49
CA ARG A 129 -18.27 -7.08 -10.84
C ARG A 129 -19.78 -6.91 -11.06
N LEU A 130 -20.47 -6.18 -10.18
CA LEU A 130 -21.89 -5.86 -10.32
C LEU A 130 -22.18 -5.03 -11.57
N ALA A 131 -21.34 -4.05 -11.90
CA ALA A 131 -21.49 -3.25 -13.12
C ALA A 131 -21.32 -4.11 -14.38
N SER A 132 -20.32 -4.99 -14.43
CA SER A 132 -20.15 -5.96 -15.53
C SER A 132 -21.31 -6.94 -15.61
N MET A 133 -21.86 -7.37 -14.47
CA MET A 133 -23.05 -8.21 -14.36
C MET A 133 -24.27 -7.52 -14.97
N GLY A 134 -24.51 -6.25 -14.66
CA GLY A 134 -25.62 -5.47 -15.24
C GLY A 134 -25.56 -5.39 -16.76
N GLU A 135 -24.39 -5.14 -17.34
CA GLU A 135 -24.21 -5.13 -18.81
C GLU A 135 -24.43 -6.51 -19.42
N MET A 136 -23.94 -7.58 -18.77
CA MET A 136 -24.14 -8.96 -19.24
C MET A 136 -25.59 -9.42 -19.16
N ILE A 137 -26.34 -9.05 -18.11
CA ILE A 137 -27.79 -9.34 -18.01
C ILE A 137 -28.53 -8.73 -19.18
N GLY A 138 -28.20 -7.48 -19.56
CA GLY A 138 -28.74 -6.85 -20.75
C GLY A 138 -28.46 -7.67 -22.02
N ASN A 139 -27.24 -8.17 -22.16
CA ASN A 139 -26.84 -9.00 -23.31
C ASN A 139 -27.57 -10.37 -23.30
N ILE A 140 -27.69 -11.04 -22.15
CA ILE A 140 -28.42 -12.29 -22.00
C ILE A 140 -29.90 -12.13 -22.37
N SER A 141 -30.52 -11.04 -21.88
CA SER A 141 -31.91 -10.71 -22.22
C SER A 141 -32.14 -10.60 -23.72
N HIS A 142 -31.20 -10.00 -24.44
CA HIS A 142 -31.25 -9.97 -25.90
C HIS A 142 -30.97 -11.31 -26.55
N GLN A 143 -30.05 -12.11 -26.01
CA GLN A 143 -29.74 -13.45 -26.52
C GLN A 143 -30.90 -14.41 -26.33
N TRP A 144 -31.71 -14.25 -25.28
CA TRP A 144 -32.87 -15.12 -25.03
C TRP A 144 -34.08 -14.80 -25.91
N LYS A 145 -34.23 -13.53 -26.34
CA LYS A 145 -35.32 -13.17 -27.25
C LYS A 145 -35.27 -13.95 -28.57
N GLN A 146 -34.07 -14.24 -29.09
CA GLN A 146 -33.92 -15.02 -30.34
C GLN A 146 -34.39 -16.48 -30.21
N PRO A 147 -33.84 -17.31 -29.28
CA PRO A 147 -34.31 -18.69 -29.14
C PRO A 147 -35.78 -18.77 -28.73
N LEU A 148 -36.29 -17.85 -27.91
CA LEU A 148 -37.72 -17.80 -27.60
C LEU A 148 -38.56 -17.52 -28.83
N ALA A 149 -38.16 -16.62 -29.73
CA ALA A 149 -38.85 -16.38 -30.99
C ALA A 149 -38.80 -17.61 -31.93
N GLN A 150 -37.66 -18.33 -31.95
CA GLN A 150 -37.52 -19.57 -32.73
C GLN A 150 -38.40 -20.67 -32.19
N ILE A 151 -38.47 -20.87 -30.85
CA ILE A 151 -39.35 -21.82 -30.20
C ILE A 151 -40.83 -21.46 -30.53
N SER A 152 -41.19 -20.17 -30.41
CA SER A 152 -42.54 -19.72 -30.74
C SER A 152 -42.88 -19.95 -32.21
N SER A 153 -41.93 -19.69 -33.11
CA SER A 153 -42.12 -19.98 -34.55
C SER A 153 -42.26 -21.47 -34.84
N ALA A 154 -41.48 -22.33 -34.18
CA ALA A 154 -41.57 -23.78 -34.29
C ALA A 154 -42.94 -24.27 -33.85
N LEU A 155 -43.48 -23.77 -32.73
CA LEU A 155 -44.80 -24.12 -32.23
C LEU A 155 -45.93 -23.67 -33.19
N ILE A 156 -45.86 -22.45 -33.71
CA ILE A 156 -46.84 -21.97 -34.71
C ILE A 156 -46.78 -22.82 -35.98
N ASN A 157 -45.60 -23.16 -36.46
CA ASN A 157 -45.45 -24.06 -37.60
C ASN A 157 -46.01 -25.45 -37.35
N LEU A 158 -45.79 -26.01 -36.16
CA LEU A 158 -46.36 -27.29 -35.77
C LEU A 158 -47.89 -27.25 -35.86
N GLU A 159 -48.53 -26.19 -35.33
CA GLU A 159 -49.98 -25.98 -35.37
C GLU A 159 -50.49 -25.89 -36.82
N LEU A 160 -49.83 -25.11 -37.68
CA LEU A 160 -50.15 -24.99 -39.11
C LEU A 160 -50.01 -26.32 -39.87
N TYR A 161 -48.98 -27.13 -39.56
CA TYR A 161 -48.83 -28.45 -40.19
C TYR A 161 -49.94 -29.42 -39.74
N GLN A 162 -50.37 -29.35 -38.48
CA GLN A 162 -51.48 -30.11 -37.95
C GLN A 162 -52.82 -29.74 -38.62
N GLU A 163 -53.13 -28.45 -38.70
CA GLU A 163 -54.35 -27.96 -39.37
C GLU A 163 -54.42 -28.39 -40.84
N ARG A 164 -53.30 -28.40 -41.52
CA ARG A 164 -53.20 -28.81 -42.95
C ARG A 164 -53.13 -30.27 -43.14
N LYS A 165 -53.24 -31.10 -42.05
CA LYS A 165 -53.09 -32.53 -42.05
C LYS A 165 -51.83 -33.05 -42.76
N LYS A 166 -50.69 -32.23 -42.62
CA LYS A 166 -49.37 -32.52 -43.18
C LYS A 166 -48.34 -32.82 -42.10
N LEU A 167 -48.80 -33.04 -40.88
CA LEU A 167 -47.95 -33.39 -39.76
C LEU A 167 -47.70 -34.88 -39.78
N ASP A 168 -46.45 -35.26 -39.99
CA ASP A 168 -45.97 -36.64 -39.90
C ASP A 168 -44.97 -36.78 -38.74
N GLU A 169 -44.61 -38.01 -38.43
CA GLU A 169 -43.68 -38.31 -37.33
C GLU A 169 -42.30 -37.65 -37.52
N ALA A 170 -41.81 -37.62 -38.75
CA ALA A 170 -40.52 -36.98 -39.07
C ALA A 170 -40.52 -35.46 -38.76
N LYS A 171 -41.63 -34.78 -39.10
CA LYS A 171 -41.82 -33.36 -38.79
C LYS A 171 -41.88 -33.08 -37.27
N ILE A 172 -42.58 -33.96 -36.55
CA ILE A 172 -42.62 -33.85 -35.07
C ILE A 172 -41.22 -33.95 -34.49
N TYR A 173 -40.42 -34.92 -34.92
CA TYR A 173 -39.01 -35.05 -34.45
C TYR A 173 -38.15 -33.84 -34.82
N GLU A 174 -38.30 -33.26 -36.02
CA GLU A 174 -37.60 -32.05 -36.44
C GLU A 174 -37.90 -30.88 -35.51
N PHE A 175 -39.18 -30.62 -35.18
CA PHE A 175 -39.59 -29.56 -34.27
C PHE A 175 -39.11 -29.80 -32.84
N ILE A 176 -39.14 -31.03 -32.36
CA ILE A 176 -38.64 -31.39 -31.03
C ILE A 176 -37.12 -31.14 -30.96
N GLU A 177 -36.37 -31.59 -31.98
CA GLU A 177 -34.91 -31.39 -32.03
C GLU A 177 -34.53 -29.91 -32.06
N GLU A 178 -35.19 -29.11 -32.94
CA GLU A 178 -34.95 -27.68 -33.05
C GLU A 178 -35.25 -26.95 -31.74
N THR A 179 -36.42 -27.24 -31.13
CA THR A 179 -36.81 -26.63 -29.84
C THR A 179 -35.86 -27.02 -28.72
N SER A 180 -35.47 -28.28 -28.65
CA SER A 180 -34.53 -28.78 -27.65
C SER A 180 -33.15 -28.13 -27.76
N LYS A 181 -32.67 -27.93 -29.00
CA LYS A 181 -31.43 -27.17 -29.24
C LYS A 181 -31.49 -25.75 -28.67
N GLN A 182 -32.60 -25.04 -28.82
CA GLN A 182 -32.77 -23.67 -28.31
C GLN A 182 -32.86 -23.67 -26.79
N ILE A 183 -33.57 -24.62 -26.18
CA ILE A 183 -33.66 -24.75 -24.72
C ILE A 183 -32.27 -25.02 -24.11
N ASN A 184 -31.52 -25.98 -24.69
CA ASN A 184 -30.16 -26.28 -24.24
C ASN A 184 -29.21 -25.07 -24.34
N PHE A 185 -29.27 -24.33 -25.45
CA PHE A 185 -28.50 -23.09 -25.61
C PHE A 185 -28.84 -22.07 -24.52
N MET A 186 -30.13 -21.90 -24.17
CA MET A 186 -30.54 -21.00 -23.10
C MET A 186 -30.02 -21.46 -21.73
N SER A 187 -30.12 -22.77 -21.45
CA SER A 187 -29.61 -23.36 -20.20
C SER A 187 -28.08 -23.18 -20.06
N GLU A 188 -27.30 -23.51 -21.11
CA GLU A 188 -25.85 -23.29 -21.12
C GLU A 188 -25.49 -21.85 -20.90
N THR A 189 -26.24 -20.89 -21.46
CA THR A 189 -26.04 -19.47 -21.27
C THR A 189 -26.18 -19.04 -19.79
N VAL A 190 -27.18 -19.65 -19.07
CA VAL A 190 -27.37 -19.42 -17.63
C VAL A 190 -26.23 -20.02 -16.82
N ASP A 191 -25.81 -21.24 -17.15
CA ASP A 191 -24.72 -21.90 -16.43
C ASP A 191 -23.39 -21.18 -16.64
N ASP A 192 -23.08 -20.72 -17.85
CA ASP A 192 -21.91 -19.89 -18.14
C ASP A 192 -21.94 -18.59 -17.31
N PHE A 193 -23.12 -17.95 -17.21
CA PHE A 193 -23.30 -16.74 -16.40
C PHE A 193 -23.09 -17.01 -14.91
N LYS A 194 -23.75 -18.04 -14.37
CA LYS A 194 -23.60 -18.44 -12.95
C LYS A 194 -22.15 -18.76 -12.59
N ASN A 195 -21.48 -19.53 -13.45
CA ASN A 195 -20.09 -19.91 -13.22
C ASN A 195 -19.15 -18.73 -13.29
N PHE A 196 -19.40 -17.76 -14.19
CA PHE A 196 -18.59 -16.54 -14.31
C PHE A 196 -18.66 -15.65 -13.06
N PHE A 197 -19.84 -15.53 -12.44
CA PHE A 197 -20.06 -14.70 -11.25
C PHE A 197 -19.87 -15.43 -9.92
N SER A 198 -19.54 -16.71 -9.93
CA SER A 198 -19.27 -17.47 -8.71
C SER A 198 -18.13 -16.79 -7.89
N PRO A 199 -18.35 -16.49 -6.59
CA PRO A 199 -17.39 -15.73 -5.79
C PRO A 199 -16.10 -16.49 -5.44
N ASN A 200 -16.08 -17.81 -5.57
CA ASN A 200 -15.04 -18.69 -5.02
C ASN A 200 -14.36 -19.59 -6.08
N THR A 201 -13.94 -19.03 -7.20
CA THR A 201 -13.08 -19.80 -8.09
C THR A 201 -11.63 -19.75 -7.61
N LEU A 202 -11.10 -20.93 -7.25
CA LEU A 202 -9.70 -21.10 -6.92
C LEU A 202 -8.84 -20.86 -8.16
N ARG A 203 -7.59 -20.46 -7.96
CA ARG A 203 -6.59 -20.44 -9.03
C ARG A 203 -6.39 -21.88 -9.52
N LYS A 204 -6.32 -22.05 -10.82
CA LYS A 204 -6.05 -23.32 -11.47
C LYS A 204 -5.19 -23.11 -12.71
N GLU A 205 -4.57 -24.16 -13.18
CA GLU A 205 -3.91 -24.15 -14.48
C GLU A 205 -4.96 -24.27 -15.60
N PHE A 206 -4.79 -23.48 -16.65
CA PHE A 206 -5.59 -23.52 -17.86
C PHE A 206 -4.79 -22.98 -19.05
N LYS A 207 -5.15 -23.41 -20.25
CA LYS A 207 -4.55 -22.88 -21.48
C LYS A 207 -5.14 -21.51 -21.85
N VAL A 208 -4.29 -20.59 -22.31
CA VAL A 208 -4.71 -19.22 -22.64
C VAL A 208 -5.81 -19.18 -23.70
N LEU A 209 -5.85 -20.14 -24.63
CA LEU A 209 -6.89 -20.25 -25.66
C LEU A 209 -8.27 -20.52 -25.06
N GLU A 210 -8.36 -21.25 -23.94
CA GLU A 210 -9.64 -21.53 -23.26
C GLU A 210 -10.29 -20.24 -22.75
N VAL A 211 -9.52 -19.36 -22.12
CA VAL A 211 -10.01 -18.08 -21.61
C VAL A 211 -10.40 -17.14 -22.73
N ILE A 212 -9.66 -17.15 -23.83
CA ILE A 212 -9.97 -16.34 -25.04
C ILE A 212 -11.31 -16.81 -25.62
N ASN A 213 -11.48 -18.12 -25.88
CA ASN A 213 -12.69 -18.68 -26.46
C ASN A 213 -13.92 -18.43 -25.59
N GLN A 214 -13.80 -18.63 -24.27
CA GLN A 214 -14.90 -18.36 -23.35
C GLN A 214 -15.27 -16.87 -23.33
N THR A 215 -14.30 -15.97 -23.37
CA THR A 215 -14.56 -14.51 -23.45
C THR A 215 -15.31 -14.14 -24.74
N ILE A 216 -14.89 -14.69 -25.88
CA ILE A 216 -15.55 -14.45 -27.17
C ILE A 216 -16.96 -15.03 -27.15
N LYS A 217 -17.18 -16.24 -26.62
CA LYS A 217 -18.51 -16.84 -26.46
C LYS A 217 -19.44 -15.93 -25.66
N ILE A 218 -18.97 -15.39 -24.53
CA ILE A 218 -19.73 -14.46 -23.67
C ILE A 218 -20.10 -13.18 -24.43
N LEU A 219 -19.16 -12.62 -25.18
CA LEU A 219 -19.34 -11.33 -25.85
C LEU A 219 -19.91 -11.44 -27.27
N ASN A 220 -20.18 -12.64 -27.80
CA ASN A 220 -20.57 -12.90 -29.22
C ASN A 220 -21.72 -12.00 -29.69
N ALA A 221 -22.80 -11.89 -28.92
CA ALA A 221 -23.94 -11.03 -29.29
C ALA A 221 -23.55 -9.56 -29.35
N THR A 222 -22.73 -9.09 -28.42
CA THR A 222 -22.22 -7.72 -28.38
C THR A 222 -21.33 -7.44 -29.59
N LEU A 223 -20.40 -8.34 -29.90
CA LEU A 223 -19.47 -8.20 -31.02
C LEU A 223 -20.24 -8.15 -32.34
N LYS A 224 -21.22 -9.04 -32.56
CA LYS A 224 -22.09 -9.03 -33.74
C LYS A 224 -22.92 -7.75 -33.83
N LYS A 225 -23.56 -7.31 -32.75
CA LYS A 225 -24.38 -6.09 -32.71
C LYS A 225 -23.61 -4.85 -33.13
N TYR A 226 -22.33 -4.75 -32.71
CA TYR A 226 -21.48 -3.59 -33.04
C TYR A 226 -20.61 -3.82 -34.27
N GLN A 227 -20.81 -4.92 -35.01
CA GLN A 227 -20.03 -5.28 -36.20
C GLN A 227 -18.53 -5.25 -35.95
N ILE A 228 -18.10 -5.87 -34.84
CA ILE A 228 -16.69 -5.97 -34.43
C ILE A 228 -16.19 -7.37 -34.86
N GLU A 229 -15.17 -7.36 -35.72
CA GLU A 229 -14.44 -8.56 -36.12
C GLU A 229 -13.37 -8.87 -35.08
N VAL A 230 -13.30 -10.15 -34.67
CA VAL A 230 -12.25 -10.64 -33.76
C VAL A 230 -11.26 -11.50 -34.54
N GLN A 231 -10.00 -11.10 -34.56
CA GLN A 231 -8.90 -11.83 -35.17
C GLN A 231 -8.04 -12.46 -34.10
N LEU A 232 -7.74 -13.74 -34.22
CA LEU A 232 -6.90 -14.50 -33.29
C LEU A 232 -5.52 -14.74 -33.89
N ASP A 233 -4.46 -14.40 -33.12
CA ASP A 233 -3.05 -14.67 -33.44
C ASP A 233 -2.41 -15.37 -32.24
N VAL A 234 -2.83 -16.60 -31.98
CA VAL A 234 -2.31 -17.43 -30.87
C VAL A 234 -1.07 -18.18 -31.36
N ARG A 235 0.10 -17.56 -31.17
CA ARG A 235 1.40 -18.18 -31.57
C ARG A 235 1.81 -19.26 -30.59
N GLU A 236 1.50 -19.03 -29.29
CA GLU A 236 1.80 -19.94 -28.20
C GLU A 236 0.56 -20.12 -27.33
N ASN A 237 0.07 -21.37 -27.25
CA ASN A 237 -1.05 -21.72 -26.36
C ASN A 237 -0.48 -22.19 -25.00
N PHE A 238 0.12 -21.25 -24.27
CA PHE A 238 0.73 -21.48 -22.97
C PHE A 238 -0.30 -21.70 -21.85
N GLU A 239 0.13 -22.37 -20.78
CA GLU A 239 -0.62 -22.53 -19.54
C GLU A 239 -0.33 -21.41 -18.55
N VAL A 240 -1.34 -20.96 -17.84
CA VAL A 240 -1.25 -19.96 -16.77
C VAL A 240 -1.92 -20.50 -15.51
N PHE A 241 -1.32 -20.21 -14.35
CA PHE A 241 -1.90 -20.51 -13.04
C PHE A 241 -2.59 -19.28 -12.48
N ALA A 242 -3.89 -19.14 -12.70
CA ALA A 242 -4.66 -17.97 -12.33
C ALA A 242 -6.13 -18.32 -12.02
N ASN A 243 -6.89 -17.32 -11.58
CA ASN A 243 -8.33 -17.44 -11.52
C ASN A 243 -8.92 -17.22 -12.91
N PHE A 244 -9.44 -18.28 -13.52
CA PHE A 244 -9.99 -18.29 -14.88
C PHE A 244 -11.01 -17.17 -15.13
N ASN A 245 -11.98 -17.02 -14.23
CA ASN A 245 -13.05 -16.03 -14.37
C ASN A 245 -12.53 -14.59 -14.19
N GLU A 246 -11.52 -14.38 -13.36
CA GLU A 246 -10.90 -13.08 -13.18
C GLU A 246 -10.13 -12.63 -14.43
N ILE A 247 -9.45 -13.55 -15.13
CA ILE A 247 -8.81 -13.21 -16.41
C ILE A 247 -9.85 -12.90 -17.49
N ILE A 248 -10.95 -13.66 -17.57
CA ILE A 248 -12.09 -13.34 -18.45
C ILE A 248 -12.61 -11.92 -18.13
N GLN A 249 -12.76 -11.54 -16.87
CA GLN A 249 -13.21 -10.22 -16.47
C GLN A 249 -12.29 -9.10 -16.99
N ILE A 250 -10.97 -9.29 -16.94
CA ILE A 250 -10.02 -8.34 -17.53
C ILE A 250 -10.26 -8.20 -19.04
N LEU A 251 -10.38 -9.32 -19.75
CA LEU A 251 -10.62 -9.31 -21.20
C LEU A 251 -11.94 -8.62 -21.56
N ILE A 252 -13.03 -8.93 -20.84
CA ILE A 252 -14.33 -8.27 -21.02
C ILE A 252 -14.20 -6.75 -20.84
N ASN A 253 -13.52 -6.29 -19.81
CA ASN A 253 -13.31 -4.86 -19.56
C ASN A 253 -12.56 -4.20 -20.72
N ILE A 254 -11.50 -4.84 -21.23
CA ILE A 254 -10.70 -4.31 -22.34
C ILE A 254 -11.53 -4.27 -23.63
N ILE A 255 -12.26 -5.35 -23.95
CA ILE A 255 -13.10 -5.44 -25.17
C ILE A 255 -14.26 -4.46 -25.11
N ASN A 256 -14.90 -4.27 -23.95
CA ASN A 256 -15.93 -3.26 -23.77
C ASN A 256 -15.39 -1.84 -23.91
N ASN A 257 -14.17 -1.58 -23.44
CA ASN A 257 -13.52 -0.28 -23.69
C ASN A 257 -13.28 -0.04 -25.19
N ALA A 258 -12.82 -1.06 -25.92
CA ALA A 258 -12.67 -0.98 -27.37
C ALA A 258 -14.03 -0.77 -28.07
N LYS A 259 -15.09 -1.51 -27.70
CA LYS A 259 -16.47 -1.33 -28.19
C LYS A 259 -16.94 0.12 -28.00
N ASP A 260 -16.71 0.70 -26.84
CA ASP A 260 -17.14 2.08 -26.56
C ASP A 260 -16.32 3.10 -27.33
N ALA A 261 -15.02 2.87 -27.53
CA ALA A 261 -14.20 3.70 -28.41
C ALA A 261 -14.69 3.63 -29.87
N PHE A 262 -15.08 2.45 -30.35
CA PHE A 262 -15.68 2.30 -31.68
C PHE A 262 -17.00 3.04 -31.84
N LYS A 263 -17.79 3.26 -30.80
CA LYS A 263 -19.00 4.11 -30.89
C LYS A 263 -18.67 5.57 -31.15
N GLN A 264 -17.52 6.04 -30.70
CA GLN A 264 -17.06 7.41 -30.83
C GLN A 264 -16.19 7.63 -32.07
N SER A 265 -15.70 6.55 -32.71
CA SER A 265 -14.88 6.59 -33.91
C SER A 265 -15.68 6.20 -35.16
N TYR A 266 -15.29 6.76 -36.31
CA TYR A 266 -15.83 6.36 -37.61
C TYR A 266 -15.07 5.19 -38.24
N THR A 267 -14.22 4.52 -37.50
CA THR A 267 -13.35 3.44 -37.99
C THR A 267 -14.14 2.26 -38.52
N LYS A 268 -13.85 1.84 -39.75
CA LYS A 268 -14.36 0.62 -40.40
C LYS A 268 -13.25 0.01 -41.27
N PRO A 269 -13.07 -1.32 -41.25
CA PRO A 269 -13.73 -2.31 -40.36
C PRO A 269 -13.31 -2.11 -38.90
N ARG A 270 -14.17 -2.47 -37.95
CA ARG A 270 -13.87 -2.50 -36.52
C ARG A 270 -13.23 -3.83 -36.18
N VAL A 271 -11.98 -3.79 -35.81
CA VAL A 271 -11.17 -5.00 -35.59
C VAL A 271 -10.60 -5.02 -34.18
N ILE A 272 -10.76 -6.15 -33.50
CA ILE A 272 -10.06 -6.48 -32.26
C ILE A 272 -9.17 -7.69 -32.55
N LYS A 273 -7.86 -7.53 -32.41
CA LYS A 273 -6.90 -8.61 -32.54
C LYS A 273 -6.49 -9.10 -31.15
N ILE A 274 -6.67 -10.40 -30.86
CA ILE A 274 -6.24 -11.05 -29.63
C ILE A 274 -5.05 -11.94 -29.96
N SER A 275 -3.91 -11.69 -29.29
CA SER A 275 -2.67 -12.41 -29.54
C SER A 275 -2.14 -13.03 -28.25
N ALA A 276 -1.60 -14.25 -28.34
CA ALA A 276 -0.91 -14.91 -27.25
C ALA A 276 0.49 -15.32 -27.70
N PHE A 277 1.53 -14.93 -26.95
CA PHE A 277 2.92 -15.11 -27.32
C PHE A 277 3.86 -15.06 -26.11
N LEU A 278 5.04 -15.68 -26.25
CA LEU A 278 6.13 -15.55 -25.31
C LEU A 278 7.06 -14.39 -25.72
N LYS A 279 7.43 -13.56 -24.77
CA LYS A 279 8.41 -12.50 -24.99
C LYS A 279 9.15 -12.22 -23.68
N ASP A 280 10.48 -12.17 -23.73
CA ASP A 280 11.37 -11.91 -22.58
C ASP A 280 11.05 -12.86 -21.41
N ASP A 281 10.92 -14.15 -21.69
CA ASP A 281 10.52 -15.23 -20.77
C ASP A 281 9.17 -15.00 -20.05
N ARG A 282 8.34 -14.11 -20.58
CA ARG A 282 7.00 -13.85 -20.04
C ARG A 282 5.92 -14.32 -20.99
N LYS A 283 4.86 -14.86 -20.42
CA LYS A 283 3.64 -15.26 -21.10
C LYS A 283 2.74 -14.02 -21.28
N ASN A 284 2.48 -13.63 -22.53
CA ASN A 284 1.77 -12.40 -22.84
C ASN A 284 0.45 -12.69 -23.57
N LEU A 285 -0.65 -12.13 -23.03
CA LEU A 285 -1.96 -12.10 -23.66
C LEU A 285 -2.29 -10.64 -24.01
N CYS A 286 -2.37 -10.34 -25.31
CA CYS A 286 -2.51 -9.00 -25.83
C CYS A 286 -3.84 -8.83 -26.56
N VAL A 287 -4.56 -7.75 -26.28
CA VAL A 287 -5.78 -7.32 -26.98
C VAL A 287 -5.49 -5.97 -27.62
N GLN A 288 -5.45 -5.95 -28.94
CA GLN A 288 -5.26 -4.75 -29.74
C GLN A 288 -6.57 -4.38 -30.44
N ASN A 289 -6.87 -3.09 -30.55
CA ASN A 289 -8.00 -2.60 -31.34
C ASN A 289 -7.59 -1.41 -32.23
N ASN A 290 -8.37 -1.17 -33.28
CA ASN A 290 -8.17 -0.08 -34.22
C ASN A 290 -9.16 1.08 -34.03
N ALA A 291 -9.62 1.32 -32.79
CA ALA A 291 -10.55 2.41 -32.49
C ALA A 291 -9.86 3.79 -32.34
N GLY A 292 -8.55 3.85 -32.50
CA GLY A 292 -7.71 5.02 -32.31
C GLY A 292 -6.73 4.86 -31.15
N ALA A 293 -5.67 5.66 -31.18
CA ALA A 293 -4.67 5.71 -30.12
C ALA A 293 -5.18 6.45 -28.88
N ILE A 294 -4.69 6.09 -27.71
CA ILE A 294 -4.92 6.81 -26.47
C ILE A 294 -3.94 7.98 -26.39
N LYS A 295 -4.40 9.18 -25.99
CA LYS A 295 -3.48 10.31 -25.76
C LYS A 295 -2.34 9.90 -24.83
N ASN A 296 -1.10 10.22 -25.20
CA ASN A 296 0.09 9.80 -24.43
C ASN A 296 0.06 10.25 -22.97
N SER A 297 -0.55 11.42 -22.69
CA SER A 297 -0.75 11.90 -21.32
C SER A 297 -1.67 10.98 -20.50
N PHE A 298 -2.60 10.28 -21.14
CA PHE A 298 -3.54 9.38 -20.46
C PHE A 298 -2.99 7.98 -20.24
N LEU A 299 -2.04 7.50 -21.06
CA LEU A 299 -1.48 6.15 -20.92
C LEU A 299 -0.93 5.87 -19.51
N LYS A 300 -0.44 6.90 -18.82
CA LYS A 300 0.09 6.77 -17.45
C LYS A 300 -1.00 6.67 -16.38
N VAL A 301 -2.20 7.19 -16.64
CA VAL A 301 -3.28 7.34 -15.67
C VAL A 301 -4.54 6.52 -15.96
N ILE A 302 -4.64 5.88 -17.13
CA ILE A 302 -5.83 5.07 -17.51
C ILE A 302 -6.14 3.92 -16.55
N PHE A 303 -5.17 3.49 -15.77
CA PHE A 303 -5.32 2.47 -14.75
C PHE A 303 -5.52 3.06 -13.34
N GLU A 304 -5.58 4.38 -13.17
CA GLU A 304 -5.90 5.01 -11.89
C GLU A 304 -7.40 4.96 -11.60
N PRO A 305 -7.81 4.87 -10.31
CA PRO A 305 -9.23 4.80 -9.96
C PRO A 305 -9.95 6.08 -10.39
N HIS A 306 -11.19 5.92 -10.86
CA HIS A 306 -12.08 7.01 -11.30
C HIS A 306 -11.60 7.79 -12.53
N PHE A 307 -10.54 7.36 -13.19
CA PHE A 307 -10.14 7.97 -14.46
C PHE A 307 -11.06 7.50 -15.58
N SER A 308 -11.78 8.41 -16.18
CA SER A 308 -12.66 8.17 -17.35
C SER A 308 -12.66 9.37 -18.28
N THR A 309 -12.65 9.11 -19.57
CA THR A 309 -12.92 10.11 -20.63
C THR A 309 -14.38 10.09 -21.08
N LYS A 310 -15.22 9.22 -20.49
CA LYS A 310 -16.65 9.05 -20.83
C LYS A 310 -17.50 9.79 -19.80
N GLU A 311 -18.55 10.49 -20.25
CA GLU A 311 -19.49 11.20 -19.36
C GLU A 311 -20.18 10.29 -18.32
N SER A 312 -20.50 9.06 -18.71
CA SER A 312 -21.20 8.07 -17.84
C SER A 312 -20.28 6.94 -17.34
N GLY A 313 -18.97 7.05 -17.55
CA GLY A 313 -18.01 6.02 -17.18
C GLY A 313 -17.60 6.13 -15.71
N SER A 314 -17.72 5.03 -14.94
CA SER A 314 -17.26 4.98 -13.54
C SER A 314 -15.74 5.15 -13.37
N GLY A 315 -14.95 4.96 -14.44
CA GLY A 315 -13.49 4.96 -14.40
C GLY A 315 -12.88 3.82 -13.59
N LEU A 316 -13.66 2.80 -13.26
CA LEU A 316 -13.22 1.68 -12.42
C LEU A 316 -12.74 0.46 -13.22
N GLY A 317 -13.17 0.29 -14.48
CA GLY A 317 -12.93 -0.94 -15.25
C GLY A 317 -11.45 -1.28 -15.42
N LEU A 318 -10.62 -0.37 -15.93
CA LEU A 318 -9.19 -0.60 -16.12
C LEU A 318 -8.42 -0.64 -14.79
N TYR A 319 -8.81 0.19 -13.82
CA TYR A 319 -8.25 0.11 -12.46
C TYR A 319 -8.46 -1.29 -11.86
N MET A 320 -9.68 -1.83 -11.97
CA MET A 320 -10.01 -3.18 -11.54
C MET A 320 -9.22 -4.23 -12.30
N SER A 321 -9.07 -4.06 -13.61
CA SER A 321 -8.24 -4.97 -14.41
C SER A 321 -6.80 -5.02 -13.89
N ARG A 322 -6.23 -3.88 -13.45
CA ARG A 322 -4.90 -3.82 -12.83
C ARG A 322 -4.84 -4.54 -11.48
N LEU A 323 -5.85 -4.36 -10.60
CA LEU A 323 -5.92 -5.05 -9.32
C LEU A 323 -6.06 -6.57 -9.51
N ILE A 324 -6.93 -7.00 -10.40
CA ILE A 324 -7.14 -8.42 -10.74
C ILE A 324 -5.86 -9.04 -11.32
N ALA A 325 -5.18 -8.35 -12.24
CA ALA A 325 -3.92 -8.82 -12.79
C ALA A 325 -2.88 -9.04 -11.68
N ARG A 326 -2.66 -8.05 -10.81
CA ARG A 326 -1.75 -8.16 -9.65
C ARG A 326 -2.12 -9.31 -8.72
N LYS A 327 -3.40 -9.48 -8.42
CA LYS A 327 -3.89 -10.61 -7.61
C LYS A 327 -3.55 -11.96 -8.25
N ASN A 328 -3.44 -12.04 -9.57
CA ASN A 328 -3.09 -13.24 -10.32
C ASN A 328 -1.61 -13.32 -10.74
N ASN A 329 -0.72 -12.57 -10.07
CA ASN A 329 0.71 -12.51 -10.37
C ASN A 329 0.99 -12.11 -11.83
N ALA A 330 0.19 -11.18 -12.34
CA ALA A 330 0.34 -10.64 -13.68
C ALA A 330 0.41 -9.11 -13.65
N LEU A 331 1.00 -8.54 -14.69
CA LEU A 331 1.03 -7.11 -14.94
C LEU A 331 0.09 -6.80 -16.11
N ILE A 332 -0.58 -5.65 -16.05
CA ILE A 332 -1.34 -5.12 -17.20
C ILE A 332 -0.80 -3.74 -17.57
N PHE A 333 -0.61 -3.52 -18.85
CA PHE A 333 -0.19 -2.24 -19.39
C PHE A 333 -0.81 -1.99 -20.76
N ALA A 334 -0.83 -0.72 -21.18
CA ALA A 334 -1.32 -0.31 -22.49
C ALA A 334 -0.22 0.45 -23.24
N LYS A 335 -0.22 0.28 -24.56
CA LYS A 335 0.72 0.96 -25.47
C LYS A 335 -0.01 1.28 -26.78
N ASN A 336 0.22 2.47 -27.30
CA ASN A 336 -0.15 2.77 -28.68
C ASN A 336 0.81 2.01 -29.61
N VAL A 337 0.26 1.28 -30.55
CA VAL A 337 1.03 0.59 -31.60
C VAL A 337 1.37 1.57 -32.72
N ASP A 338 0.38 2.37 -33.08
CA ASP A 338 0.46 3.50 -34.02
C ASP A 338 -0.66 4.51 -33.71
N GLU A 339 -0.93 5.45 -34.61
CA GLU A 339 -1.95 6.50 -34.44
C GLU A 339 -3.39 5.95 -34.38
N ASN A 340 -3.62 4.75 -34.93
CA ASN A 340 -4.95 4.15 -35.04
C ASN A 340 -5.14 2.94 -34.12
N HIS A 341 -4.07 2.42 -33.52
CA HIS A 341 -4.12 1.18 -32.78
C HIS A 341 -3.58 1.34 -31.37
N VAL A 342 -4.32 0.79 -30.43
CA VAL A 342 -3.88 0.63 -29.03
C VAL A 342 -3.90 -0.85 -28.64
N ALA A 343 -2.88 -1.28 -27.91
CA ALA A 343 -2.74 -2.63 -27.39
C ALA A 343 -2.72 -2.62 -25.86
N PHE A 344 -3.50 -3.51 -25.26
CA PHE A 344 -3.50 -3.81 -23.84
C PHE A 344 -2.89 -5.20 -23.64
N THR A 345 -1.86 -5.31 -22.83
CA THR A 345 -1.15 -6.58 -22.61
C THR A 345 -1.24 -7.01 -21.16
N ILE A 346 -1.63 -8.25 -20.94
CA ILE A 346 -1.54 -8.95 -19.66
C ILE A 346 -0.29 -9.81 -19.74
N SER A 347 0.69 -9.54 -18.87
CA SER A 347 1.98 -10.25 -18.81
C SER A 347 2.02 -11.07 -17.53
N PHE A 348 2.01 -12.39 -17.67
CA PHE A 348 2.10 -13.32 -16.54
C PHE A 348 3.57 -13.59 -16.21
N GLU A 349 3.88 -13.69 -14.92
CA GLU A 349 5.18 -14.13 -14.47
C GLU A 349 5.31 -15.66 -14.69
N ASN A 350 6.48 -16.11 -15.14
CA ASN A 350 6.78 -17.53 -15.12
C ASN A 350 6.93 -17.95 -13.65
N LEU A 351 6.11 -18.91 -13.21
CA LEU A 351 6.25 -19.59 -11.94
C LEU A 351 7.42 -20.57 -11.99
#